data_c7eaa2f6cdf718e60d6dbefbe05fe8a9
#
_entry.id   c7eaa2f6cdf718e60d6dbefbe05fe8a9
#
_cell.length_a   1.000
_cell.length_b   1.000
_cell.length_c   1.000
_cell.angle_alpha   90.00
_cell.angle_beta   90.00
_cell.angle_gamma   90.00
#
_symmetry.space_group_name_H-M   'P 1'
#
loop_
_entity.id
_entity.type
_entity.pdbx_description
1 polymer ?
#
loop_
_entity_poly.entity_id
_entity_poly.type
_entity_poly.pdbx_seq_one_letter_code
_entity_poly.pdbx_strand_id
1 'polypeptide(L)'
;SLRLAKGMVAELGRRGKLPDLPCHIGLLDTERDSASLYSHLVEFDTLPLAPPYTVDRYLEGLTKLIRAGYSVIIMDQITHEWHGDGGILSWVRDIQAKGGNEYTAWKKPSEAHDRFIDAILNCPTHIICTMRSKTAYALEKNEKGKMVPTRVGLQARQRDGTEYEFTTVLDLAAGTNAATCHKDRTELFKVGEVYPRMDESWGRRLIEWVYSASKPATVSPEVAAEDRCVAVTDAGIRACERAPNLPDLQSVYLTQLAAIKAFHTDAGVEVVKREVLRLAAAKDVRKAALGSMGGKPSAASSECISATDCVNLETLLADAGVEFITRLAPDRI
;
A
#
# COMPACT_ATOMS: atom_id res chain seq x y z
N SER A 1 -14.86 12.44 -14.78
CA SER A 1 -14.12 11.17 -14.66
C SER A 1 -13.78 10.59 -16.03
N LEU A 2 -14.75 10.30 -16.94
CA LEU A 2 -14.53 9.59 -18.22
C LEU A 2 -13.57 10.30 -19.19
N ARG A 3 -13.65 11.64 -19.34
CA ARG A 3 -12.69 12.39 -20.19
C ARG A 3 -11.26 12.30 -19.65
N LEU A 4 -11.10 12.35 -18.33
CA LEU A 4 -9.80 12.18 -17.70
C LEU A 4 -9.24 10.78 -18.01
N ALA A 5 -10.05 9.73 -17.78
CA ALA A 5 -9.68 8.34 -18.07
C ALA A 5 -9.33 8.14 -19.55
N LYS A 6 -10.11 8.71 -20.48
CA LYS A 6 -9.82 8.68 -21.91
C LYS A 6 -8.43 9.24 -22.23
N GLY A 7 -8.09 10.39 -21.63
CA GLY A 7 -6.77 10.99 -21.80
C GLY A 7 -5.65 10.13 -21.23
N MET A 8 -5.88 9.48 -20.07
CA MET A 8 -4.93 8.55 -19.45
C MET A 8 -4.68 7.34 -20.37
N VAL A 9 -5.74 6.69 -20.84
CA VAL A 9 -5.63 5.51 -21.74
C VAL A 9 -4.93 5.89 -23.06
N ALA A 10 -5.25 7.04 -23.64
CA ALA A 10 -4.58 7.50 -24.86
C ALA A 10 -3.07 7.65 -24.68
N GLU A 11 -2.62 8.21 -23.55
CA GLU A 11 -1.20 8.37 -23.27
C GLU A 11 -0.51 7.04 -22.92
N LEU A 12 -1.18 6.15 -22.17
CA LEU A 12 -0.69 4.79 -21.92
C LEU A 12 -0.50 4.03 -23.23
N GLY A 13 -1.44 4.14 -24.18
CA GLY A 13 -1.34 3.53 -25.50
C GLY A 13 -0.15 4.08 -26.31
N ARG A 14 0.04 5.39 -26.32
CA ARG A 14 1.20 6.03 -26.96
C ARG A 14 2.54 5.52 -26.41
N ARG A 15 2.57 5.13 -25.13
CA ARG A 15 3.75 4.58 -24.44
C ARG A 15 3.90 3.05 -24.57
N GLY A 16 2.97 2.36 -25.22
CA GLY A 16 2.98 0.91 -25.30
C GLY A 16 2.76 0.21 -23.96
N LYS A 17 1.98 0.85 -23.05
CA LYS A 17 1.72 0.37 -21.69
C LYS A 17 0.31 -0.21 -21.50
N LEU A 18 -0.47 -0.34 -22.58
CA LEU A 18 -1.78 -0.98 -22.50
C LEU A 18 -1.64 -2.49 -22.63
N PRO A 19 -2.38 -3.27 -21.82
CA PRO A 19 -2.52 -4.71 -22.02
C PRO A 19 -3.30 -5.00 -23.31
N ASP A 20 -3.24 -6.25 -23.79
CA ASP A 20 -4.04 -6.70 -24.93
C ASP A 20 -5.48 -6.98 -24.48
N LEU A 21 -6.28 -5.96 -24.39
CA LEU A 21 -7.68 -5.98 -23.98
C LEU A 21 -8.52 -5.13 -24.95
N PRO A 22 -9.79 -5.51 -25.19
CA PRO A 22 -10.69 -4.72 -26.03
C PRO A 22 -11.05 -3.37 -25.38
N CYS A 23 -11.13 -3.29 -24.05
CA CYS A 23 -11.42 -2.08 -23.30
C CYS A 23 -10.43 -1.90 -22.14
N HIS A 24 -10.05 -0.66 -21.87
CA HIS A 24 -9.01 -0.32 -20.88
C HIS A 24 -9.54 0.44 -19.66
N ILE A 25 -10.83 0.78 -19.66
CA ILE A 25 -11.48 1.51 -18.57
C ILE A 25 -12.56 0.63 -17.95
N GLY A 26 -12.39 0.29 -16.68
CA GLY A 26 -13.40 -0.37 -15.87
C GLY A 26 -14.05 0.63 -14.91
N LEU A 27 -15.38 0.65 -14.83
CA LEU A 27 -16.12 1.56 -13.99
C LEU A 27 -16.99 0.78 -12.99
N LEU A 28 -16.75 0.99 -11.69
CA LEU A 28 -17.63 0.52 -10.62
C LEU A 28 -18.75 1.56 -10.44
N ASP A 29 -19.96 1.21 -10.88
CA ASP A 29 -21.10 2.11 -10.91
C ASP A 29 -22.04 1.88 -9.72
N THR A 30 -22.17 2.88 -8.86
CA THR A 30 -23.13 2.90 -7.76
C THR A 30 -24.32 3.85 -8.05
N GLU A 31 -24.36 4.46 -9.23
CA GLU A 31 -25.34 5.46 -9.63
C GLU A 31 -26.39 4.91 -10.63
N ARG A 32 -26.71 3.61 -10.51
CA ARG A 32 -27.79 2.95 -11.28
C ARG A 32 -27.62 3.08 -12.78
N ASP A 33 -26.45 2.73 -13.27
CA ASP A 33 -26.08 2.73 -14.69
C ASP A 33 -26.13 4.12 -15.36
N SER A 34 -26.01 5.19 -14.58
CA SER A 34 -25.98 6.55 -15.12
C SER A 34 -24.76 6.80 -16.01
N ALA A 35 -23.67 6.04 -15.80
CA ALA A 35 -22.45 6.13 -16.60
C ALA A 35 -22.69 5.75 -18.07
N SER A 36 -23.58 4.79 -18.36
CA SER A 36 -23.88 4.33 -19.72
C SER A 36 -24.41 5.42 -20.66
N LEU A 37 -25.04 6.47 -20.10
CA LEU A 37 -25.46 7.66 -20.83
C LEU A 37 -24.30 8.40 -21.52
N TYR A 38 -23.07 8.15 -21.08
CA TYR A 38 -21.85 8.79 -21.56
C TYR A 38 -20.98 7.86 -22.44
N SER A 39 -21.49 6.71 -22.87
CA SER A 39 -20.79 5.75 -23.73
C SER A 39 -20.28 6.33 -25.04
N HIS A 40 -20.90 7.42 -25.53
CA HIS A 40 -20.47 8.18 -26.71
C HIS A 40 -19.14 8.94 -26.51
N LEU A 41 -18.65 9.12 -25.26
CA LEU A 41 -17.41 9.85 -24.97
C LEU A 41 -16.17 8.99 -25.10
N VAL A 42 -16.24 7.76 -24.64
CA VAL A 42 -15.15 6.79 -24.61
C VAL A 42 -15.74 5.40 -24.38
N GLU A 43 -15.06 4.37 -24.84
CA GLU A 43 -15.40 2.97 -24.53
C GLU A 43 -14.98 2.62 -23.10
N PHE A 44 -15.87 2.02 -22.34
CA PHE A 44 -15.66 1.56 -20.96
C PHE A 44 -16.62 0.43 -20.60
N ASP A 45 -16.19 -0.45 -19.71
CA ASP A 45 -17.04 -1.48 -19.14
C ASP A 45 -17.56 -1.06 -17.77
N THR A 46 -18.80 -1.43 -17.45
CA THR A 46 -19.43 -1.11 -16.17
C THR A 46 -19.60 -2.35 -15.30
N LEU A 47 -19.27 -2.21 -14.03
CA LEU A 47 -19.61 -3.18 -12.99
C LEU A 47 -20.60 -2.52 -12.03
N PRO A 48 -21.92 -2.84 -12.14
CA PRO A 48 -22.92 -2.19 -11.28
C PRO A 48 -22.82 -2.70 -9.84
N LEU A 49 -22.90 -1.78 -8.90
CA LEU A 49 -22.96 -2.04 -7.47
C LEU A 49 -24.21 -1.43 -6.87
N ALA A 50 -25.24 -2.26 -6.66
CA ALA A 50 -26.48 -1.87 -5.98
C ALA A 50 -26.34 -2.01 -4.44
N PRO A 51 -27.21 -1.35 -3.66
CA PRO A 51 -27.25 -1.54 -2.21
C PRO A 51 -27.34 -3.02 -1.79
N PRO A 52 -26.82 -3.40 -0.62
CA PRO A 52 -26.14 -2.56 0.37
C PRO A 52 -24.70 -2.20 -0.05
N TYR A 53 -24.30 -0.96 0.22
CA TYR A 53 -22.99 -0.42 -0.16
C TYR A 53 -21.93 -0.71 0.90
N THR A 54 -21.75 -1.98 1.26
CA THR A 54 -20.76 -2.38 2.25
C THR A 54 -19.32 -2.29 1.70
N VAL A 55 -18.37 -2.06 2.59
CA VAL A 55 -16.94 -2.06 2.25
C VAL A 55 -16.54 -3.33 1.49
N ASP A 56 -16.95 -4.50 1.98
CA ASP A 56 -16.56 -5.77 1.37
C ASP A 56 -17.03 -5.90 -0.09
N ARG A 57 -18.23 -5.38 -0.42
CA ARG A 57 -18.74 -5.38 -1.79
C ARG A 57 -17.98 -4.41 -2.71
N TYR A 58 -17.57 -3.25 -2.19
CA TYR A 58 -16.68 -2.34 -2.91
C TYR A 58 -15.33 -2.99 -3.19
N LEU A 59 -14.73 -3.64 -2.18
CA LEU A 59 -13.46 -4.35 -2.32
C LEU A 59 -13.55 -5.52 -3.30
N GLU A 60 -14.65 -6.27 -3.27
CA GLU A 60 -14.92 -7.32 -4.25
C GLU A 60 -15.00 -6.74 -5.67
N GLY A 61 -15.74 -5.66 -5.86
CA GLY A 61 -15.88 -4.97 -7.15
C GLY A 61 -14.53 -4.47 -7.66
N LEU A 62 -13.76 -3.77 -6.81
CA LEU A 62 -12.43 -3.29 -7.16
C LEU A 62 -11.51 -4.47 -7.54
N THR A 63 -11.52 -5.55 -6.77
CA THR A 63 -10.71 -6.75 -7.05
C THR A 63 -11.08 -7.38 -8.40
N LYS A 64 -12.37 -7.44 -8.75
CA LYS A 64 -12.82 -7.95 -10.06
C LYS A 64 -12.26 -7.11 -11.19
N LEU A 65 -12.33 -5.78 -11.08
CA LEU A 65 -11.80 -4.87 -12.11
C LEU A 65 -10.27 -4.96 -12.24
N ILE A 66 -9.55 -5.06 -11.12
CA ILE A 66 -8.09 -5.27 -11.13
C ILE A 66 -7.74 -6.59 -11.84
N ARG A 67 -8.43 -7.68 -11.50
CA ARG A 67 -8.18 -9.00 -12.11
C ARG A 67 -8.54 -9.05 -13.59
N ALA A 68 -9.52 -8.26 -14.03
CA ALA A 68 -9.86 -8.11 -15.44
C ALA A 68 -8.79 -7.36 -16.24
N GLY A 69 -7.83 -6.69 -15.57
CA GLY A 69 -6.66 -6.06 -16.20
C GLY A 69 -6.88 -4.66 -16.72
N TYR A 70 -7.96 -3.96 -16.30
CA TYR A 70 -8.19 -2.58 -16.71
C TYR A 70 -7.03 -1.65 -16.33
N SER A 71 -6.62 -0.80 -17.26
CA SER A 71 -5.52 0.16 -17.05
C SER A 71 -5.94 1.37 -16.22
N VAL A 72 -7.22 1.72 -16.27
CA VAL A 72 -7.83 2.80 -15.47
C VAL A 72 -9.13 2.29 -14.87
N ILE A 73 -9.27 2.43 -13.57
CA ILE A 73 -10.50 2.10 -12.85
C ILE A 73 -11.16 3.40 -12.37
N ILE A 74 -12.47 3.51 -12.59
CA ILE A 74 -13.28 4.60 -12.08
C ILE A 74 -14.22 4.04 -11.02
N MET A 75 -14.25 4.62 -9.83
CA MET A 75 -15.24 4.32 -8.78
C MET A 75 -16.23 5.48 -8.71
N ASP A 76 -17.42 5.30 -9.30
CA ASP A 76 -18.46 6.29 -9.38
C ASP A 76 -19.72 5.83 -8.64
N GLN A 77 -19.85 6.15 -7.36
CA GLN A 77 -19.04 7.02 -6.50
C GLN A 77 -18.67 6.31 -5.19
N ILE A 78 -17.67 6.83 -4.46
CA ILE A 78 -17.28 6.28 -3.16
C ILE A 78 -18.06 6.86 -1.97
N THR A 79 -18.86 7.92 -2.17
CA THR A 79 -19.70 8.49 -1.09
C THR A 79 -20.71 7.47 -0.53
N HIS A 80 -21.17 6.52 -1.34
CA HIS A 80 -22.12 5.52 -0.88
C HIS A 80 -21.53 4.53 0.12
N GLU A 81 -20.21 4.29 0.06
CA GLU A 81 -19.51 3.50 1.08
C GLU A 81 -19.67 4.13 2.47
N TRP A 82 -19.65 5.46 2.56
CA TRP A 82 -19.78 6.19 3.81
C TRP A 82 -21.26 6.47 4.18
N HIS A 83 -22.02 7.07 3.28
CA HIS A 83 -23.37 7.57 3.49
C HIS A 83 -24.49 6.68 2.95
N GLY A 84 -24.20 5.68 2.13
CA GLY A 84 -25.20 4.85 1.48
C GLY A 84 -25.86 3.84 2.41
N ASP A 85 -26.89 3.17 1.91
CA ASP A 85 -27.52 2.06 2.60
C ASP A 85 -26.53 0.89 2.75
N GLY A 86 -26.37 0.39 3.98
CA GLY A 86 -25.35 -0.60 4.32
C GLY A 86 -23.90 -0.06 4.39
N GLY A 87 -23.68 1.23 4.12
CA GLY A 87 -22.39 1.90 4.28
C GLY A 87 -22.01 2.14 5.74
N ILE A 88 -20.88 2.77 5.97
CA ILE A 88 -20.28 2.94 7.31
C ILE A 88 -21.24 3.59 8.30
N LEU A 89 -21.85 4.73 7.94
CA LEU A 89 -22.78 5.41 8.85
C LEU A 89 -24.06 4.60 9.13
N SER A 90 -24.51 3.80 8.16
CA SER A 90 -25.63 2.88 8.38
C SER A 90 -25.24 1.80 9.38
N TRP A 91 -24.06 1.20 9.22
CA TRP A 91 -23.57 0.18 10.12
C TRP A 91 -23.37 0.68 11.56
N VAL A 92 -22.81 1.90 11.74
CA VAL A 92 -22.70 2.52 13.07
C VAL A 92 -24.08 2.69 13.73
N ARG A 93 -25.07 3.20 12.98
CA ARG A 93 -26.45 3.36 13.50
C ARG A 93 -27.08 2.03 13.90
N ASP A 94 -26.84 0.97 13.13
CA ASP A 94 -27.37 -0.37 13.45
C ASP A 94 -26.76 -0.94 14.74
N ILE A 95 -25.47 -0.69 14.99
CA ILE A 95 -24.84 -1.08 16.25
C ILE A 95 -25.42 -0.30 17.44
N GLN A 96 -25.60 1.00 17.28
CA GLN A 96 -26.18 1.86 18.31
C GLN A 96 -27.63 1.48 18.60
N ALA A 97 -28.44 1.20 17.59
CA ALA A 97 -29.83 0.77 17.73
C ALA A 97 -29.98 -0.57 18.49
N LYS A 98 -28.96 -1.42 18.42
CA LYS A 98 -28.88 -2.69 19.18
C LYS A 98 -28.30 -2.52 20.59
N GLY A 99 -28.19 -1.29 21.10
CA GLY A 99 -27.68 -0.99 22.44
C GLY A 99 -26.15 -0.86 22.53
N GLY A 100 -25.46 -0.73 21.40
CA GLY A 100 -24.03 -0.45 21.36
C GLY A 100 -23.71 0.94 21.95
N ASN A 101 -22.59 1.01 22.70
CA ASN A 101 -22.06 2.28 23.20
C ASN A 101 -21.63 3.16 22.02
N GLU A 102 -21.92 4.45 22.09
CA GLU A 102 -21.58 5.43 21.05
C GLU A 102 -20.11 5.36 20.63
N TYR A 103 -19.18 5.23 21.58
CA TYR A 103 -17.74 5.14 21.32
C TYR A 103 -17.34 3.80 20.68
N THR A 104 -17.84 2.68 21.18
CA THR A 104 -17.48 1.35 20.68
C THR A 104 -18.13 1.01 19.33
N ALA A 105 -19.24 1.67 18.99
CA ALA A 105 -19.94 1.48 17.71
C ALA A 105 -19.08 1.82 16.49
N TRP A 106 -18.10 2.69 16.65
CA TRP A 106 -17.20 3.12 15.57
C TRP A 106 -16.01 2.21 15.31
N LYS A 107 -15.62 1.34 16.26
CA LYS A 107 -14.38 0.56 16.13
C LYS A 107 -14.32 -0.25 14.84
N LYS A 108 -15.24 -1.19 14.66
CA LYS A 108 -15.26 -2.07 13.47
C LYS A 108 -15.56 -1.32 12.17
N PRO A 109 -16.53 -0.39 12.13
CA PRO A 109 -16.76 0.43 10.93
C PRO A 109 -15.55 1.25 10.50
N SER A 110 -14.79 1.85 11.44
CA SER A 110 -13.57 2.59 11.13
C SER A 110 -12.47 1.69 10.55
N GLU A 111 -12.24 0.53 11.17
CA GLU A 111 -11.29 -0.47 10.65
C GLU A 111 -11.66 -0.94 9.23
N ALA A 112 -12.96 -1.05 8.92
CA ALA A 112 -13.41 -1.41 7.58
C ALA A 112 -13.19 -0.28 6.58
N HIS A 113 -13.47 0.96 6.97
CA HIS A 113 -13.19 2.13 6.14
C HIS A 113 -11.69 2.28 5.86
N ASP A 114 -10.84 2.11 6.88
CA ASP A 114 -9.39 2.16 6.71
C ASP A 114 -8.93 1.12 5.67
N ARG A 115 -9.44 -0.14 5.74
CA ARG A 115 -9.18 -1.17 4.71
C ARG A 115 -9.65 -0.75 3.30
N PHE A 116 -10.76 -0.02 3.21
CA PHE A 116 -11.26 0.48 1.92
C PHE A 116 -10.32 1.51 1.31
N ILE A 117 -9.89 2.47 2.10
CA ILE A 117 -8.93 3.48 1.66
C ILE A 117 -7.58 2.84 1.30
N ASP A 118 -7.07 1.94 2.13
CA ASP A 118 -5.83 1.20 1.85
C ASP A 118 -5.89 0.43 0.53
N ALA A 119 -7.02 -0.18 0.20
CA ALA A 119 -7.19 -0.89 -1.07
C ALA A 119 -7.18 0.06 -2.29
N ILE A 120 -7.72 1.27 -2.14
CA ILE A 120 -7.64 2.31 -3.18
C ILE A 120 -6.19 2.76 -3.36
N LEU A 121 -5.48 3.06 -2.28
CA LEU A 121 -4.11 3.57 -2.30
C LEU A 121 -3.10 2.54 -2.82
N ASN A 122 -3.32 1.26 -2.52
CA ASN A 122 -2.49 0.15 -2.98
C ASN A 122 -2.97 -0.46 -4.31
N CYS A 123 -3.91 0.21 -5.00
CA CYS A 123 -4.39 -0.27 -6.30
C CYS A 123 -3.23 -0.29 -7.31
N PRO A 124 -2.95 -1.44 -7.97
CA PRO A 124 -1.80 -1.57 -8.88
C PRO A 124 -2.01 -0.86 -10.22
N THR A 125 -3.18 -0.27 -10.45
CA THR A 125 -3.53 0.47 -11.65
C THR A 125 -4.00 1.89 -11.32
N HIS A 126 -4.20 2.73 -12.35
CA HIS A 126 -4.68 4.09 -12.14
C HIS A 126 -6.14 4.09 -11.68
N ILE A 127 -6.42 4.80 -10.60
CA ILE A 127 -7.77 4.86 -10.03
C ILE A 127 -8.28 6.30 -9.98
N ILE A 128 -9.54 6.49 -10.35
CA ILE A 128 -10.27 7.76 -10.28
C ILE A 128 -11.48 7.53 -9.39
N CYS A 129 -11.57 8.25 -8.27
CA CYS A 129 -12.72 8.20 -7.39
C CYS A 129 -13.54 9.47 -7.52
N THR A 130 -14.86 9.33 -7.63
CA THR A 130 -15.77 10.47 -7.53
C THR A 130 -16.41 10.50 -6.15
N MET A 131 -16.63 11.70 -5.64
CA MET A 131 -17.32 11.95 -4.36
C MET A 131 -18.33 13.06 -4.54
N ARG A 132 -19.50 12.91 -3.92
CA ARG A 132 -20.44 14.03 -3.78
C ARG A 132 -19.87 15.03 -2.79
N SER A 133 -20.09 16.30 -3.07
CA SER A 133 -19.74 17.38 -2.16
C SER A 133 -20.98 18.02 -1.55
N LYS A 134 -20.82 18.66 -0.41
CA LYS A 134 -21.77 19.56 0.21
C LYS A 134 -21.12 20.92 0.43
N THR A 135 -21.91 21.98 0.52
CA THR A 135 -21.38 23.29 0.90
C THR A 135 -20.86 23.23 2.33
N ALA A 136 -19.59 23.61 2.50
CA ALA A 136 -19.00 23.79 3.82
C ALA A 136 -19.28 25.19 4.36
N TYR A 137 -19.59 25.28 5.64
CA TYR A 137 -19.81 26.53 6.35
C TYR A 137 -18.90 26.59 7.56
N ALA A 138 -18.19 27.72 7.73
CA ALA A 138 -17.52 28.06 8.97
C ALA A 138 -18.34 29.09 9.75
N LEU A 139 -18.24 29.05 11.07
CA LEU A 139 -18.82 30.09 11.92
C LEU A 139 -17.81 31.23 12.03
N GLU A 140 -18.10 32.36 11.41
CA GLU A 140 -17.27 33.57 11.45
C GLU A 140 -17.98 34.69 12.17
N LYS A 141 -17.22 35.56 12.84
CA LYS A 141 -17.79 36.75 13.46
C LYS A 141 -18.06 37.81 12.39
N ASN A 142 -19.32 38.24 12.27
CA ASN A 142 -19.66 39.38 11.44
C ASN A 142 -19.18 40.69 12.07
N GLU A 143 -19.32 41.82 11.36
CA GLU A 143 -18.95 43.15 11.81
C GLU A 143 -19.59 43.56 13.16
N LYS A 144 -20.67 42.94 13.55
CA LYS A 144 -21.38 43.13 14.82
C LYS A 144 -20.97 42.14 15.92
N GLY A 145 -19.90 41.36 15.69
CA GLY A 145 -19.38 40.36 16.64
C GLY A 145 -20.22 39.11 16.81
N LYS A 146 -21.30 38.92 16.02
CA LYS A 146 -22.15 37.75 16.09
C LYS A 146 -21.59 36.64 15.19
N MET A 147 -21.56 35.40 15.69
CA MET A 147 -21.18 34.22 14.90
C MET A 147 -22.25 33.94 13.84
N VAL A 148 -21.86 33.94 12.58
CA VAL A 148 -22.73 33.65 11.43
C VAL A 148 -22.09 32.56 10.58
N PRO A 149 -22.90 31.62 10.02
CA PRO A 149 -22.38 30.64 9.08
C PRO A 149 -21.97 31.33 7.78
N THR A 150 -20.68 31.28 7.48
CA THR A 150 -20.12 31.78 6.22
C THR A 150 -19.74 30.60 5.34
N ARG A 151 -20.09 30.65 4.06
CA ARG A 151 -19.73 29.61 3.08
C ARG A 151 -18.23 29.66 2.83
N VAL A 152 -17.50 28.54 3.16
CA VAL A 152 -16.05 28.45 3.02
C VAL A 152 -15.59 27.55 1.87
N GLY A 153 -16.53 26.87 1.18
CA GLY A 153 -16.19 26.03 0.03
C GLY A 153 -17.07 24.81 -0.13
N LEU A 154 -16.51 23.76 -0.70
CA LEU A 154 -17.10 22.43 -0.81
C LEU A 154 -16.38 21.48 0.15
N GLN A 155 -17.12 20.55 0.72
CA GLN A 155 -16.60 19.46 1.55
C GLN A 155 -17.10 18.14 0.98
N ALA A 156 -16.20 17.18 0.83
CA ALA A 156 -16.57 15.84 0.39
C ALA A 156 -17.57 15.20 1.37
N ARG A 157 -18.54 14.49 0.83
CA ARG A 157 -19.46 13.66 1.64
C ARG A 157 -18.82 12.29 1.87
N GLN A 158 -17.74 12.30 2.59
CA GLN A 158 -16.95 11.14 3.00
C GLN A 158 -16.40 11.40 4.41
N ARG A 159 -15.69 10.47 5.01
CA ARG A 159 -14.97 10.69 6.27
C ARG A 159 -14.03 11.89 6.11
N ASP A 160 -14.03 12.78 7.10
CA ASP A 160 -13.18 13.96 7.08
C ASP A 160 -11.70 13.56 6.93
N GLY A 161 -11.00 14.20 6.00
CA GLY A 161 -9.61 13.92 5.70
C GLY A 161 -9.36 12.88 4.60
N THR A 162 -10.39 12.18 4.12
CA THR A 162 -10.25 11.20 3.02
C THR A 162 -9.64 11.83 1.76
N GLU A 163 -9.93 13.09 1.47
CA GLU A 163 -9.38 13.83 0.34
C GLU A 163 -7.86 14.00 0.42
N TYR A 164 -7.28 13.98 1.63
CA TYR A 164 -5.82 14.11 1.81
C TYR A 164 -5.05 12.85 1.42
N GLU A 165 -5.72 11.72 1.27
CA GLU A 165 -5.07 10.48 0.84
C GLU A 165 -4.76 10.47 -0.66
N PHE A 166 -5.59 11.13 -1.48
CA PHE A 166 -5.42 11.15 -2.93
C PHE A 166 -4.25 12.02 -3.40
N THR A 167 -3.67 11.67 -4.55
CA THR A 167 -2.56 12.42 -5.18
C THR A 167 -3.01 13.80 -5.66
N THR A 168 -4.17 13.86 -6.33
CA THR A 168 -4.78 15.08 -6.86
C THR A 168 -6.25 15.09 -6.53
N VAL A 169 -6.77 16.21 -6.02
CA VAL A 169 -8.18 16.40 -5.68
C VAL A 169 -8.70 17.66 -6.37
N LEU A 170 -9.81 17.50 -7.07
CA LEU A 170 -10.44 18.54 -7.87
C LEU A 170 -11.90 18.70 -7.47
N ASP A 171 -12.30 19.91 -7.09
CA ASP A 171 -13.68 20.28 -6.82
C ASP A 171 -14.34 20.73 -8.12
N LEU A 172 -15.43 20.06 -8.50
CA LEU A 172 -16.20 20.40 -9.70
C LEU A 172 -17.41 21.27 -9.35
N ALA A 173 -17.50 22.45 -9.96
CA ALA A 173 -18.62 23.33 -9.80
C ALA A 173 -19.84 22.81 -10.57
N ALA A 174 -20.97 22.66 -9.86
CA ALA A 174 -22.24 22.28 -10.49
C ALA A 174 -22.67 23.30 -11.55
N GLY A 175 -23.07 22.82 -12.71
CA GLY A 175 -23.58 23.61 -13.83
C GLY A 175 -22.52 24.11 -14.80
N THR A 176 -21.32 24.46 -14.37
CA THR A 176 -20.23 24.92 -15.27
C THR A 176 -19.23 23.82 -15.57
N ASN A 177 -19.13 22.81 -14.69
CA ASN A 177 -18.05 21.81 -14.69
C ASN A 177 -16.64 22.41 -14.60
N ALA A 178 -16.53 23.64 -14.11
CA ALA A 178 -15.22 24.23 -13.78
C ALA A 178 -14.62 23.44 -12.63
N ALA A 179 -13.31 23.18 -12.73
CA ALA A 179 -12.55 22.44 -11.73
C ALA A 179 -11.68 23.39 -10.91
N THR A 180 -11.81 23.36 -9.60
CA THR A 180 -10.88 24.03 -8.69
C THR A 180 -9.93 22.98 -8.11
N CYS A 181 -8.63 23.20 -8.22
CA CYS A 181 -7.65 22.33 -7.60
C CYS A 181 -7.69 22.51 -6.09
N HIS A 182 -8.14 21.48 -5.36
CA HIS A 182 -8.16 21.46 -3.90
C HIS A 182 -6.82 21.00 -3.33
N LYS A 183 -6.23 19.98 -3.97
CA LYS A 183 -4.95 19.40 -3.61
C LYS A 183 -4.24 18.86 -4.84
N ASP A 184 -2.93 19.04 -4.90
CA ASP A 184 -2.09 18.41 -5.92
C ASP A 184 -0.69 18.11 -5.38
N ARG A 185 -0.23 16.87 -5.57
CA ARG A 185 1.14 16.42 -5.26
C ARG A 185 2.01 16.32 -6.51
N THR A 186 1.42 16.60 -7.68
CA THR A 186 2.09 16.42 -8.98
C THR A 186 2.73 17.71 -9.49
N GLU A 187 2.42 18.86 -8.89
CA GLU A 187 2.78 20.20 -9.36
C GLU A 187 2.21 20.55 -10.75
N LEU A 188 1.27 19.73 -11.28
CA LEU A 188 0.60 19.98 -12.55
C LEU A 188 -0.51 21.02 -12.43
N PHE A 189 -1.13 21.10 -11.25
CA PHE A 189 -2.28 21.94 -10.98
C PHE A 189 -2.02 22.81 -9.77
N LYS A 190 -2.20 24.12 -9.94
CA LYS A 190 -1.99 25.05 -8.83
C LYS A 190 -3.19 25.02 -7.89
N VAL A 191 -2.93 24.76 -6.60
CA VAL A 191 -3.96 24.74 -5.57
C VAL A 191 -4.69 26.07 -5.50
N GLY A 192 -6.03 26.01 -5.46
CA GLY A 192 -6.92 27.17 -5.46
C GLY A 192 -7.21 27.76 -6.86
N GLU A 193 -6.49 27.35 -7.90
CA GLU A 193 -6.75 27.80 -9.26
C GLU A 193 -8.00 27.15 -9.83
N VAL A 194 -8.80 27.95 -10.56
CA VAL A 194 -10.03 27.50 -11.22
C VAL A 194 -9.77 27.31 -12.70
N TYR A 195 -10.05 26.11 -13.17
CA TYR A 195 -9.91 25.71 -14.56
C TYR A 195 -11.30 25.61 -15.20
N PRO A 196 -11.57 26.28 -16.32
CA PRO A 196 -12.92 26.38 -16.89
C PRO A 196 -13.55 25.04 -17.24
N ARG A 197 -12.73 24.06 -17.66
CA ARG A 197 -13.19 22.73 -18.04
C ARG A 197 -12.05 21.73 -18.03
N MET A 198 -12.31 20.56 -17.44
CA MET A 198 -11.43 19.41 -17.59
C MET A 198 -11.70 18.69 -18.91
N ASP A 199 -10.64 18.35 -19.63
CA ASP A 199 -10.67 17.56 -20.85
C ASP A 199 -9.65 16.40 -20.81
N GLU A 200 -9.46 15.72 -21.91
CA GLU A 200 -8.56 14.59 -22.06
C GLU A 200 -7.08 14.95 -21.85
N SER A 201 -6.71 16.23 -22.03
CA SER A 201 -5.32 16.69 -21.85
C SER A 201 -4.83 16.52 -20.40
N TRP A 202 -5.74 16.60 -19.45
CA TRP A 202 -5.43 16.42 -18.02
C TRP A 202 -5.01 14.98 -17.72
N GLY A 203 -5.73 14.01 -18.28
CA GLY A 203 -5.36 12.60 -18.17
C GLY A 203 -3.99 12.31 -18.77
N ARG A 204 -3.71 12.88 -19.95
CA ARG A 204 -2.38 12.77 -20.58
C ARG A 204 -1.29 13.32 -19.67
N ARG A 205 -1.45 14.56 -19.17
CA ARG A 205 -0.47 15.21 -18.28
C ARG A 205 -0.20 14.40 -17.01
N LEU A 206 -1.22 13.80 -16.41
CA LEU A 206 -1.05 12.92 -15.23
C LEU A 206 -0.21 11.69 -15.57
N ILE A 207 -0.48 11.01 -16.68
CA ILE A 207 0.32 9.87 -17.11
C ILE A 207 1.74 10.30 -17.52
N GLU A 208 1.89 11.43 -18.21
CA GLU A 208 3.21 11.99 -18.50
C GLU A 208 4.01 12.22 -17.23
N TRP A 209 3.39 12.78 -16.20
CA TRP A 209 4.01 12.99 -14.89
C TRP A 209 4.42 11.68 -14.22
N VAL A 210 3.53 10.66 -14.17
CA VAL A 210 3.83 9.34 -13.59
C VAL A 210 5.08 8.72 -14.22
N TYR A 211 5.26 8.89 -15.54
CA TYR A 211 6.39 8.30 -16.26
C TYR A 211 7.57 9.26 -16.49
N SER A 212 7.43 10.55 -16.16
CA SER A 212 8.52 11.53 -16.20
C SER A 212 9.30 11.58 -14.91
N ALA A 213 8.68 11.24 -13.79
CA ALA A 213 9.38 11.14 -12.53
C ALA A 213 10.52 10.14 -12.70
N SER A 214 11.77 10.63 -12.67
CA SER A 214 12.91 9.77 -12.41
C SER A 214 12.55 8.98 -11.17
N LYS A 215 12.41 7.66 -11.29
CA LYS A 215 12.26 6.83 -10.10
C LYS A 215 13.35 7.30 -9.14
N PRO A 216 13.04 7.67 -7.89
CA PRO A 216 14.11 7.88 -6.91
C PRO A 216 15.03 6.68 -7.06
N ALA A 217 16.33 6.93 -7.09
CA ALA A 217 17.30 5.87 -7.35
C ALA A 217 16.88 4.67 -6.52
N THR A 218 16.42 3.63 -7.18
CA THR A 218 16.05 2.39 -6.49
C THR A 218 17.28 2.04 -5.69
N VAL A 219 17.11 1.91 -4.38
CA VAL A 219 18.13 1.33 -3.51
C VAL A 219 18.72 0.18 -4.31
N SER A 220 20.02 0.18 -4.58
CA SER A 220 20.59 -0.83 -5.47
C SER A 220 20.15 -2.21 -4.97
N PRO A 221 19.92 -3.18 -5.84
CA PRO A 221 19.51 -4.52 -5.40
C PRO A 221 20.42 -5.07 -4.30
N GLU A 222 21.70 -4.69 -4.31
CA GLU A 222 22.71 -5.01 -3.30
C GLU A 222 22.41 -4.38 -1.95
N VAL A 223 22.07 -3.08 -1.89
CA VAL A 223 21.72 -2.40 -0.63
C VAL A 223 20.38 -2.96 -0.07
N ALA A 224 19.39 -3.22 -0.94
CA ALA A 224 18.17 -3.86 -0.51
C ALA A 224 18.38 -5.30 -0.03
N ALA A 225 19.37 -6.01 -0.57
CA ALA A 225 19.75 -7.34 -0.12
C ALA A 225 20.53 -7.28 1.20
N GLU A 226 21.38 -6.27 1.39
CA GLU A 226 22.06 -6.01 2.67
C GLU A 226 21.06 -5.77 3.79
N ASP A 227 20.08 -4.88 3.60
CA ASP A 227 19.04 -4.59 4.60
C ASP A 227 18.23 -5.84 4.97
N ARG A 228 17.90 -6.69 3.99
CA ARG A 228 17.21 -7.97 4.24
C ARG A 228 18.09 -8.95 5.02
N CYS A 229 19.37 -9.04 4.68
CA CYS A 229 20.33 -9.87 5.39
C CYS A 229 20.44 -9.44 6.87
N VAL A 230 20.57 -8.15 7.13
CA VAL A 230 20.58 -7.58 8.49
C VAL A 230 19.29 -7.90 9.24
N ALA A 231 18.12 -7.73 8.61
CA ALA A 231 16.83 -8.03 9.24
C ALA A 231 16.69 -9.52 9.62
N VAL A 232 17.16 -10.43 8.76
CA VAL A 232 17.18 -11.88 9.06
C VAL A 232 18.13 -12.17 10.22
N THR A 233 19.31 -11.54 10.28
CA THR A 233 20.24 -11.67 11.38
C THR A 233 19.66 -11.22 12.70
N ASP A 234 19.01 -10.04 12.74
CA ASP A 234 18.38 -9.50 13.94
C ASP A 234 17.25 -10.40 14.46
N ALA A 235 16.47 -10.99 13.55
CA ALA A 235 15.46 -12.00 13.91
C ALA A 235 16.11 -13.25 14.50
N GLY A 236 17.21 -13.71 13.91
CA GLY A 236 17.99 -14.85 14.40
C GLY A 236 18.62 -14.62 15.77
N ILE A 237 19.16 -13.43 16.02
CA ILE A 237 19.69 -13.05 17.34
C ILE A 237 18.60 -13.14 18.40
N ARG A 238 17.44 -12.52 18.15
CA ARG A 238 16.29 -12.59 19.06
C ARG A 238 15.81 -14.03 19.30
N ALA A 239 15.87 -14.88 18.30
CA ALA A 239 15.51 -16.30 18.44
C ALA A 239 16.53 -17.06 19.28
N CYS A 240 17.84 -16.82 19.11
CA CYS A 240 18.89 -17.39 19.94
C CYS A 240 18.77 -16.97 21.42
N GLU A 241 18.47 -15.69 21.68
CA GLU A 241 18.26 -15.16 23.04
C GLU A 241 17.11 -15.83 23.78
N ARG A 242 16.08 -16.25 23.05
CA ARG A 242 14.87 -16.91 23.60
C ARG A 242 14.99 -18.42 23.73
N ALA A 243 16.02 -19.04 23.18
CA ALA A 243 16.19 -20.49 23.22
C ALA A 243 16.24 -21.02 24.67
N PRO A 244 15.39 -21.99 25.07
CA PRO A 244 15.28 -22.41 26.44
C PRO A 244 16.40 -23.34 26.89
N ASN A 245 17.06 -24.02 25.97
CA ASN A 245 18.12 -25.01 26.24
C ASN A 245 19.14 -25.07 25.13
N LEU A 246 20.23 -25.81 25.33
CA LEU A 246 21.34 -25.91 24.35
C LEU A 246 20.96 -26.58 23.02
N PRO A 247 20.17 -27.69 22.97
CA PRO A 247 19.73 -28.28 21.73
C PRO A 247 18.88 -27.31 20.87
N ASP A 248 17.94 -26.59 21.48
CA ASP A 248 17.11 -25.61 20.79
C ASP A 248 17.96 -24.43 20.29
N LEU A 249 18.91 -23.94 21.09
CA LEU A 249 19.83 -22.89 20.68
C LEU A 249 20.65 -23.33 19.46
N GLN A 250 21.12 -24.56 19.44
CA GLN A 250 21.88 -25.09 18.29
C GLN A 250 21.02 -25.20 17.04
N SER A 251 19.81 -25.70 17.17
CA SER A 251 18.84 -25.80 16.05
C SER A 251 18.50 -24.42 15.47
N VAL A 252 18.16 -23.45 16.31
CA VAL A 252 17.88 -22.07 15.90
C VAL A 252 19.09 -21.46 15.21
N TYR A 253 20.28 -21.59 15.80
CA TYR A 253 21.51 -21.05 15.22
C TYR A 253 21.79 -21.59 13.81
N LEU A 254 21.70 -22.90 13.60
CA LEU A 254 21.96 -23.52 12.30
C LEU A 254 20.94 -23.08 11.24
N THR A 255 19.67 -22.99 11.61
CA THR A 255 18.60 -22.52 10.72
C THR A 255 18.85 -21.08 10.28
N GLN A 256 19.17 -20.19 11.21
CA GLN A 256 19.42 -18.78 10.90
C GLN A 256 20.74 -18.57 10.15
N LEU A 257 21.75 -19.35 10.46
CA LEU A 257 23.02 -19.34 9.73
C LEU A 257 22.81 -19.68 8.24
N ALA A 258 22.00 -20.70 7.94
CA ALA A 258 21.68 -21.06 6.56
C ALA A 258 20.91 -19.95 5.85
N ALA A 259 19.96 -19.30 6.55
CA ALA A 259 19.19 -18.16 5.99
C ALA A 259 20.09 -16.96 5.68
N ILE A 260 21.07 -16.61 6.54
CA ILE A 260 22.03 -15.53 6.29
C ILE A 260 22.94 -15.86 5.12
N LYS A 261 23.44 -17.10 5.04
CA LYS A 261 24.30 -17.55 3.95
C LYS A 261 23.63 -17.50 2.58
N ALA A 262 22.30 -17.64 2.51
CA ALA A 262 21.54 -17.52 1.28
C ALA A 262 21.66 -16.13 0.61
N PHE A 263 22.08 -15.09 1.32
CA PHE A 263 22.31 -13.75 0.78
C PHE A 263 23.70 -13.55 0.14
N HIS A 264 24.52 -14.60 0.05
CA HIS A 264 25.92 -14.49 -0.41
C HIS A 264 26.06 -13.83 -1.80
N THR A 265 25.16 -14.17 -2.74
CA THR A 265 25.17 -13.61 -4.10
C THR A 265 24.61 -12.20 -4.17
N ASP A 266 23.60 -11.90 -3.37
CA ASP A 266 22.78 -10.69 -3.47
C ASP A 266 23.32 -9.54 -2.62
N ALA A 267 23.75 -9.83 -1.38
CA ALA A 267 24.26 -8.83 -0.44
C ALA A 267 25.79 -8.74 -0.38
N GLY A 268 26.50 -9.67 -1.04
CA GLY A 268 27.95 -9.73 -1.06
C GLY A 268 28.58 -10.45 0.14
N VAL A 269 29.81 -10.95 -0.07
CA VAL A 269 30.55 -11.81 0.87
C VAL A 269 30.80 -11.10 2.20
N GLU A 270 31.21 -9.84 2.17
CA GLU A 270 31.62 -9.10 3.37
C GLU A 270 30.43 -8.81 4.30
N VAL A 271 29.25 -8.52 3.74
CA VAL A 271 28.01 -8.33 4.50
C VAL A 271 27.64 -9.64 5.19
N VAL A 272 27.64 -10.74 4.46
CA VAL A 272 27.31 -12.07 5.02
C VAL A 272 28.29 -12.47 6.11
N LYS A 273 29.61 -12.25 5.93
CA LYS A 273 30.61 -12.51 6.97
C LYS A 273 30.32 -11.72 8.25
N ARG A 274 30.05 -10.41 8.13
CA ARG A 274 29.74 -9.55 9.25
C ARG A 274 28.49 -10.05 10.00
N GLU A 275 27.43 -10.39 9.28
CA GLU A 275 26.16 -10.81 9.86
C GLU A 275 26.27 -12.21 10.51
N VAL A 276 27.03 -13.13 9.94
CA VAL A 276 27.35 -14.43 10.55
C VAL A 276 28.08 -14.26 11.88
N LEU A 277 29.07 -13.35 11.95
CA LEU A 277 29.78 -13.06 13.20
C LEU A 277 28.85 -12.48 14.27
N ARG A 278 27.90 -11.60 13.91
CA ARG A 278 26.90 -11.06 14.84
C ARG A 278 26.02 -12.18 15.42
N LEU A 279 25.52 -13.08 14.57
CA LEU A 279 24.70 -14.21 15.02
C LEU A 279 25.51 -15.18 15.91
N ALA A 280 26.76 -15.47 15.58
CA ALA A 280 27.64 -16.33 16.36
C ALA A 280 27.90 -15.75 17.77
N ALA A 281 28.17 -14.45 17.86
CA ALA A 281 28.36 -13.77 19.15
C ALA A 281 27.11 -13.87 20.05
N ALA A 282 25.92 -13.65 19.49
CA ALA A 282 24.67 -13.78 20.24
C ALA A 282 24.43 -15.23 20.74
N LYS A 283 24.73 -16.24 19.91
CA LYS A 283 24.68 -17.66 20.29
C LYS A 283 25.63 -17.94 21.46
N ASP A 284 26.87 -17.44 21.41
CA ASP A 284 27.87 -17.71 22.45
C ASP A 284 27.50 -17.05 23.79
N VAL A 285 26.96 -15.85 23.77
CA VAL A 285 26.41 -15.18 24.95
C VAL A 285 25.29 -16.02 25.57
N ARG A 286 24.33 -16.51 24.75
CA ARG A 286 23.23 -17.36 25.25
C ARG A 286 23.71 -18.69 25.75
N LYS A 287 24.68 -19.32 25.06
CA LYS A 287 25.31 -20.57 25.49
C LYS A 287 25.94 -20.47 26.90
N ALA A 288 26.66 -19.37 27.14
CA ALA A 288 27.24 -19.08 28.45
C ALA A 288 26.17 -18.92 29.53
N ALA A 289 25.09 -18.19 29.23
CA ALA A 289 23.97 -18.01 30.16
C ALA A 289 23.26 -19.31 30.48
N LEU A 290 23.04 -20.20 29.54
CA LEU A 290 22.43 -21.52 29.77
C LEU A 290 23.36 -22.47 30.52
N GLY A 291 24.69 -22.37 30.30
CA GLY A 291 25.69 -23.16 31.05
C GLY A 291 25.85 -22.75 32.52
N SER A 292 25.60 -21.47 32.82
CA SER A 292 25.63 -20.97 34.21
C SER A 292 24.38 -21.34 35.06
N MET A 293 23.30 -21.73 34.42
CA MET A 293 22.04 -22.14 35.09
C MET A 293 22.02 -23.65 35.52
N GLY A 294 22.96 -24.46 35.02
CA GLY A 294 23.10 -25.88 35.34
C GLY A 294 24.35 -26.13 36.18
N GLY A 295 24.19 -26.35 37.47
CA GLY A 295 25.31 -26.57 38.41
C GLY A 295 26.17 -27.78 38.11
N LYS A 296 27.51 -27.60 38.26
CA LYS A 296 28.69 -28.44 38.21
C LYS A 296 29.23 -28.82 36.79
N PRO A 297 30.49 -28.52 36.54
CA PRO A 297 31.15 -28.87 35.28
C PRO A 297 31.50 -30.35 35.26
N SER A 298 30.93 -31.11 34.33
CA SER A 298 31.48 -32.36 33.86
C SER A 298 32.42 -32.03 32.71
N ALA A 299 33.69 -32.40 32.87
CA ALA A 299 34.70 -32.29 31.85
C ALA A 299 34.41 -33.24 30.69
N ALA A 300 33.94 -32.73 29.59
CA ALA A 300 33.98 -33.38 28.27
C ALA A 300 33.93 -32.35 27.18
N SER A 301 35.04 -32.28 26.44
CA SER A 301 35.27 -31.76 25.07
C SER A 301 34.68 -30.38 24.75
N SER A 302 35.55 -29.38 24.96
CA SER A 302 35.51 -28.10 24.32
C SER A 302 35.91 -28.24 22.85
N GLU A 303 35.00 -28.42 21.95
CA GLU A 303 35.20 -27.95 20.56
C GLU A 303 34.50 -26.60 20.44
N CYS A 304 35.18 -25.60 20.93
CA CYS A 304 34.97 -24.22 20.50
C CYS A 304 35.35 -24.13 19.05
N ILE A 305 34.43 -23.80 18.16
CA ILE A 305 34.75 -23.27 16.87
C ILE A 305 35.50 -21.97 17.14
N SER A 306 36.81 -21.96 16.94
CA SER A 306 37.68 -20.82 17.18
C SER A 306 37.44 -19.78 16.09
N ALA A 307 37.83 -18.52 16.35
CA ALA A 307 37.83 -17.47 15.35
C ALA A 307 38.60 -17.86 14.06
N THR A 308 39.43 -18.89 14.11
CA THR A 308 40.15 -19.47 12.99
C THR A 308 39.25 -20.25 12.04
N ASP A 309 38.11 -20.79 12.50
CA ASP A 309 37.12 -21.49 11.67
C ASP A 309 36.31 -20.53 10.80
N CYS A 310 36.26 -19.23 11.15
CA CYS A 310 35.64 -18.19 10.35
C CYS A 310 36.52 -17.78 9.14
N VAL A 311 37.82 -18.08 9.13
CA VAL A 311 38.75 -17.70 8.06
C VAL A 311 38.59 -18.57 6.80
N ASN A 312 37.91 -19.73 6.93
CA ASN A 312 37.69 -20.64 5.82
C ASN A 312 36.24 -20.64 5.31
N LEU A 313 35.55 -19.47 5.33
CA LEU A 313 34.20 -19.35 4.84
C LEU A 313 34.03 -19.76 3.37
N GLU A 314 35.06 -19.53 2.57
CA GLU A 314 35.12 -19.97 1.16
C GLU A 314 35.14 -21.50 1.05
N THR A 315 35.90 -22.17 1.90
CA THR A 315 35.97 -23.64 1.95
C THR A 315 34.67 -24.23 2.52
N LEU A 316 34.09 -23.61 3.54
CA LEU A 316 32.81 -24.02 4.14
C LEU A 316 31.60 -23.80 3.18
N LEU A 317 31.69 -22.84 2.28
CA LEU A 317 30.69 -22.63 1.22
C LEU A 317 30.85 -23.64 0.08
N ALA A 318 32.06 -24.08 -0.23
CA ALA A 318 32.36 -25.11 -1.22
C ALA A 318 31.96 -26.52 -0.74
N ASP A 319 32.18 -26.84 0.54
CA ASP A 319 31.82 -28.15 1.12
C ASP A 319 30.31 -28.34 1.37
N ALA A 320 29.52 -27.29 1.30
CA ALA A 320 28.08 -27.36 1.52
C ALA A 320 27.28 -27.82 0.29
N GLY A 321 27.91 -28.19 -0.82
CA GLY A 321 27.24 -28.85 -1.96
C GLY A 321 26.04 -28.10 -2.51
N VAL A 322 26.04 -26.76 -2.57
CA VAL A 322 24.95 -25.99 -3.12
C VAL A 322 25.04 -25.96 -4.63
N GLU A 323 24.47 -26.96 -5.31
CA GLU A 323 24.11 -26.83 -6.71
C GLU A 323 23.02 -25.76 -6.86
N PHE A 324 23.39 -24.66 -7.52
CA PHE A 324 22.49 -23.56 -7.81
C PHE A 324 21.41 -23.97 -8.81
N ILE A 325 20.18 -24.07 -8.36
CA ILE A 325 19.03 -24.03 -9.27
C ILE A 325 18.68 -22.56 -9.53
N THR A 326 19.28 -22.04 -10.60
CA THR A 326 18.87 -20.76 -11.20
C THR A 326 17.50 -20.94 -11.85
N ARG A 327 16.43 -20.56 -11.19
CA ARG A 327 15.14 -20.20 -11.83
C ARG A 327 14.32 -19.32 -10.92
N LEU A 328 14.50 -18.01 -11.05
CA LEU A 328 13.41 -17.05 -10.85
C LEU A 328 13.40 -16.15 -12.09
N ALA A 329 12.33 -16.30 -12.87
CA ALA A 329 12.07 -15.47 -14.02
C ALA A 329 11.95 -14.00 -13.60
N PRO A 330 12.53 -13.08 -14.36
CA PRO A 330 12.17 -11.68 -14.25
C PRO A 330 10.82 -11.47 -14.95
N ASP A 331 10.13 -10.44 -14.56
CA ASP A 331 8.90 -9.89 -15.10
C ASP A 331 7.65 -10.19 -14.29
N ARG A 332 7.37 -9.22 -13.42
CA ARG A 332 6.06 -8.58 -13.29
C ARG A 332 6.12 -7.47 -12.24
N ILE A 333 6.38 -6.28 -12.69
CA ILE A 333 5.85 -5.05 -12.10
C ILE A 333 5.07 -4.34 -13.21
#